data_27b9e0709e4bca1da6fec08a8fe5cf94
#
_entry.id   27b9e0709e4bca1da6fec08a8fe5cf94
#
_cell.length_a   1.000
_cell.length_b   1.000
_cell.length_c   1.000
_cell.angle_alpha   90.00
_cell.angle_beta   90.00
_cell.angle_gamma   90.00
#
_symmetry.space_group_name_H-M   'P 1'
#
loop_
_entity.id
_entity.type
_entity.pdbx_description
1 polymer ?
#
loop_
_entity_poly.entity_id
_entity_poly.type
_entity_poly.pdbx_seq_one_letter_code
_entity_poly.pdbx_strand_id
1 'polypeptide(L)'
;VFEDGIKRLARVSDRERHVLNLVEELPDNAELPLHVTVASGFPKGDKLEWVAQKTTELGAAAIWAFPADWSVAKWDGKKLAKKAEKLEKIVLGAAKQSKRNRVPEVRLFEKKIDFLDCLSQFDRVIVAYEESAKEGESAALVKAVTELKKGSRILFVFGPEGGLSPAEIATLEEMGAILAGLGPRILRTETAPLYALSAVSVLTELLQ
;
A
#
# COMPACT_ATOMS: atom_id res chain seq x y z
N VAL A 1 -6.27 -19.51 -6.16
CA VAL A 1 -6.53 -18.20 -6.79
C VAL A 1 -5.80 -18.17 -8.12
N PHE A 2 -6.44 -17.66 -9.16
CA PHE A 2 -5.87 -17.52 -10.50
C PHE A 2 -5.31 -16.10 -10.70
N GLU A 3 -4.56 -15.90 -11.78
CA GLU A 3 -3.95 -14.59 -12.10
C GLU A 3 -5.00 -13.47 -12.27
N ASP A 4 -6.22 -13.83 -12.66
CA ASP A 4 -7.36 -12.91 -12.76
C ASP A 4 -7.93 -12.46 -11.37
N GLY A 5 -7.39 -13.01 -10.28
CA GLY A 5 -7.83 -12.72 -8.91
C GLY A 5 -9.13 -13.43 -8.51
N ILE A 6 -9.65 -14.35 -9.31
CA ILE A 6 -10.86 -15.10 -9.01
C ILE A 6 -10.49 -16.39 -8.26
N LYS A 7 -11.18 -16.67 -7.18
CA LYS A 7 -11.10 -17.97 -6.51
C LYS A 7 -11.98 -18.99 -7.23
N ARG A 8 -11.43 -20.15 -7.46
CA ARG A 8 -12.16 -21.27 -8.07
C ARG A 8 -11.90 -22.55 -7.32
N LEU A 9 -12.93 -23.36 -7.17
CA LEU A 9 -12.78 -24.74 -6.76
C LEU A 9 -12.32 -25.58 -7.95
N ALA A 10 -11.26 -26.35 -7.75
CA ALA A 10 -10.75 -27.23 -8.79
C ALA A 10 -10.51 -28.63 -8.24
N ARG A 11 -10.70 -29.64 -9.08
CA ARG A 11 -10.40 -31.04 -8.78
C ARG A 11 -9.13 -31.43 -9.50
N VAL A 12 -8.19 -32.07 -8.78
CA VAL A 12 -6.99 -32.68 -9.41
C VAL A 12 -7.44 -33.83 -10.27
N SER A 13 -7.22 -33.72 -11.57
CA SER A 13 -7.52 -34.82 -12.54
C SER A 13 -6.30 -35.66 -12.88
N ASP A 14 -5.12 -35.07 -12.89
CA ASP A 14 -3.85 -35.77 -13.07
C ASP A 14 -2.79 -35.16 -12.15
N ARG A 15 -2.32 -35.96 -11.19
CA ARG A 15 -1.32 -35.51 -10.20
C ARG A 15 0.09 -35.42 -10.83
N GLU A 16 0.42 -36.26 -11.76
CA GLU A 16 1.76 -36.31 -12.38
C GLU A 16 1.94 -35.13 -13.33
N ARG A 17 0.89 -34.80 -14.09
CA ARG A 17 0.88 -33.70 -15.06
C ARG A 17 0.38 -32.38 -14.47
N HIS A 18 0.06 -32.35 -13.18
CA HIS A 18 -0.52 -31.18 -12.48
C HIS A 18 -1.76 -30.58 -13.17
N VAL A 19 -2.63 -31.49 -13.72
CA VAL A 19 -3.86 -31.03 -14.39
C VAL A 19 -4.97 -30.84 -13.39
N LEU A 20 -5.63 -29.69 -13.47
CA LEU A 20 -6.77 -29.32 -12.64
C LEU A 20 -8.00 -29.11 -13.53
N ASN A 21 -9.11 -29.70 -13.16
CA ASN A 21 -10.42 -29.40 -13.75
C ASN A 21 -11.14 -28.40 -12.86
N LEU A 22 -11.54 -27.25 -13.42
CA LEU A 22 -12.34 -26.26 -12.72
C LEU A 22 -13.73 -26.82 -12.45
N VAL A 23 -14.22 -26.60 -11.23
CA VAL A 23 -15.54 -27.06 -10.78
C VAL A 23 -16.51 -25.87 -10.73
N GLU A 24 -16.14 -24.80 -10.00
CA GLU A 24 -16.97 -23.62 -9.81
C GLU A 24 -16.12 -22.40 -9.45
N GLU A 25 -16.68 -21.21 -9.67
CA GLU A 25 -16.11 -19.97 -9.14
C GLU A 25 -16.66 -19.73 -7.73
N LEU A 26 -15.75 -19.34 -6.81
CA LEU A 26 -16.12 -19.05 -5.43
C LEU A 26 -16.36 -17.55 -5.28
N PRO A 27 -17.48 -17.12 -4.64
CA PRO A 27 -17.82 -15.71 -4.51
C PRO A 27 -16.91 -14.94 -3.54
N ASP A 28 -16.11 -15.65 -2.75
CA ASP A 28 -15.26 -15.05 -1.71
C ASP A 28 -14.25 -14.09 -2.31
N ASN A 29 -14.28 -12.86 -1.87
CA ASN A 29 -13.30 -11.83 -2.21
C ASN A 29 -12.73 -11.24 -0.92
N ALA A 30 -11.41 -11.41 -0.71
CA ALA A 30 -10.68 -10.88 0.42
C ALA A 30 -9.97 -9.54 0.11
N GLU A 31 -10.35 -8.91 -1.00
CA GLU A 31 -9.75 -7.64 -1.42
C GLU A 31 -10.57 -6.46 -0.91
N LEU A 32 -9.90 -5.37 -0.52
CA LEU A 32 -10.55 -4.11 -0.20
C LEU A 32 -11.40 -3.61 -1.39
N PRO A 33 -12.51 -2.91 -1.14
CA PRO A 33 -13.28 -2.27 -2.19
C PRO A 33 -12.53 -1.20 -3.00
N LEU A 34 -11.43 -0.65 -2.43
CA LEU A 34 -10.52 0.31 -3.05
C LEU A 34 -9.18 -0.34 -3.38
N HIS A 35 -8.52 0.10 -4.45
CA HIS A 35 -7.16 -0.29 -4.77
C HIS A 35 -6.17 0.62 -4.01
N VAL A 36 -5.77 0.19 -2.83
CA VAL A 36 -4.90 0.97 -1.94
C VAL A 36 -3.43 0.68 -2.23
N THR A 37 -2.69 1.71 -2.63
CA THR A 37 -1.23 1.68 -2.73
C THR A 37 -0.62 2.36 -1.51
N VAL A 38 0.36 1.72 -0.90
CA VAL A 38 1.17 2.27 0.20
C VAL A 38 2.54 2.64 -0.34
N ALA A 39 2.89 3.93 -0.31
CA ALA A 39 4.22 4.42 -0.67
C ALA A 39 4.95 4.93 0.57
N SER A 40 6.16 4.42 0.81
CA SER A 40 7.00 4.82 1.93
C SER A 40 8.32 5.42 1.44
N GLY A 41 8.75 6.54 2.02
CA GLY A 41 10.14 6.94 1.93
C GLY A 41 11.04 5.81 2.44
N PHE A 42 12.24 5.63 1.86
CA PHE A 42 13.14 4.51 2.23
C PHE A 42 13.42 4.49 3.73
N PRO A 43 12.87 3.53 4.50
CA PRO A 43 13.09 3.46 5.93
C PRO A 43 14.41 2.72 6.25
N LYS A 44 14.86 2.83 7.49
CA LYS A 44 16.02 2.09 8.00
C LYS A 44 15.67 0.64 8.30
N GLY A 45 16.70 -0.23 8.18
CA GLY A 45 16.60 -1.64 8.60
C GLY A 45 15.56 -2.43 7.82
N ASP A 46 14.77 -3.21 8.55
CA ASP A 46 13.80 -4.17 8.02
C ASP A 46 12.37 -3.64 8.03
N LYS A 47 12.18 -2.36 8.33
CA LYS A 47 10.85 -1.76 8.49
C LYS A 47 10.00 -1.86 7.24
N LEU A 48 10.60 -1.71 6.04
CA LEU A 48 9.87 -1.86 4.79
C LEU A 48 9.35 -3.29 4.62
N GLU A 49 10.08 -4.28 5.08
CA GLU A 49 9.67 -5.69 5.05
C GLU A 49 8.47 -5.94 5.97
N TRP A 50 8.51 -5.35 7.17
CA TRP A 50 7.39 -5.37 8.10
C TRP A 50 6.16 -4.67 7.52
N VAL A 51 6.34 -3.46 6.98
CA VAL A 51 5.27 -2.72 6.30
C VAL A 51 4.68 -3.57 5.17
N ALA A 52 5.51 -4.10 4.29
CA ALA A 52 5.05 -4.91 3.15
C ALA A 52 4.23 -6.13 3.60
N GLN A 53 4.70 -6.85 4.62
CA GLN A 53 3.97 -7.99 5.16
C GLN A 53 2.61 -7.57 5.72
N LYS A 54 2.59 -6.59 6.62
CA LYS A 54 1.37 -6.23 7.36
C LYS A 54 0.36 -5.47 6.51
N THR A 55 0.82 -4.60 5.61
CA THR A 55 -0.10 -3.93 4.68
C THR A 55 -0.68 -4.91 3.66
N THR A 56 0.05 -5.96 3.28
CA THR A 56 -0.49 -7.07 2.49
C THR A 56 -1.63 -7.77 3.24
N GLU A 57 -1.44 -8.13 4.50
CA GLU A 57 -2.47 -8.74 5.34
C GLU A 57 -3.73 -7.84 5.47
N LEU A 58 -3.55 -6.52 5.45
CA LEU A 58 -4.60 -5.51 5.56
C LEU A 58 -5.22 -5.09 4.21
N GLY A 59 -4.87 -5.72 3.11
CA GLY A 59 -5.55 -5.50 1.83
C GLY A 59 -4.86 -4.54 0.85
N ALA A 60 -3.62 -4.07 1.09
CA ALA A 60 -2.91 -3.23 0.12
C ALA A 60 -2.82 -3.89 -1.26
N ALA A 61 -3.09 -3.14 -2.32
CA ALA A 61 -2.97 -3.58 -3.71
C ALA A 61 -1.54 -3.44 -4.23
N ALA A 62 -0.77 -2.48 -3.70
CA ALA A 62 0.62 -2.28 -4.06
C ALA A 62 1.43 -1.70 -2.89
N ILE A 63 2.72 -2.05 -2.86
CA ILE A 63 3.70 -1.55 -1.91
C ILE A 63 4.80 -0.85 -2.72
N TRP A 64 4.90 0.46 -2.55
CA TRP A 64 5.89 1.28 -3.21
C TRP A 64 6.88 1.86 -2.21
N ALA A 65 8.12 2.08 -2.62
CA ALA A 65 9.06 2.86 -1.82
C ALA A 65 9.93 3.75 -2.71
N PHE A 66 10.30 4.92 -2.20
CA PHE A 66 10.99 5.96 -2.94
C PHE A 66 12.07 6.65 -2.08
N PRO A 67 13.09 7.29 -2.72
CA PRO A 67 14.10 8.04 -2.01
C PRO A 67 13.54 9.41 -1.58
N ALA A 68 13.05 9.52 -0.34
CA ALA A 68 12.67 10.80 0.25
C ALA A 68 13.92 11.59 0.69
N ASP A 69 13.80 12.91 0.77
CA ASP A 69 14.92 13.80 1.11
C ASP A 69 15.59 13.45 2.43
N TRP A 70 14.78 13.09 3.42
CA TRP A 70 15.26 12.71 4.75
C TRP A 70 15.42 11.20 4.95
N SER A 71 15.40 10.43 3.85
CA SER A 71 15.76 9.02 3.91
C SER A 71 17.25 8.86 4.25
N VAL A 72 17.53 8.23 5.38
CA VAL A 72 18.91 7.85 5.74
C VAL A 72 19.39 6.67 4.91
N ALA A 73 18.48 5.77 4.56
CA ALA A 73 18.77 4.63 3.69
C ALA A 73 18.93 5.10 2.25
N LYS A 74 20.06 4.74 1.64
CA LYS A 74 20.33 4.96 0.21
C LYS A 74 20.46 3.61 -0.47
N TRP A 75 19.67 3.40 -1.50
CA TRP A 75 19.66 2.16 -2.26
C TRP A 75 19.98 2.45 -3.73
N ASP A 76 21.04 1.83 -4.21
CA ASP A 76 21.43 1.82 -5.63
C ASP A 76 20.69 0.72 -6.40
N GLY A 77 20.83 0.69 -7.71
CA GLY A 77 20.11 -0.25 -8.58
C GLY A 77 20.27 -1.72 -8.17
N LYS A 78 21.48 -2.17 -7.78
CA LYS A 78 21.73 -3.55 -7.32
C LYS A 78 21.01 -3.84 -6.01
N LYS A 79 21.03 -2.88 -5.09
CA LYS A 79 20.40 -2.99 -3.78
C LYS A 79 18.88 -2.95 -3.90
N LEU A 80 18.34 -2.11 -4.80
CA LEU A 80 16.91 -2.06 -5.11
C LEU A 80 16.41 -3.40 -5.66
N ALA A 81 17.10 -3.98 -6.66
CA ALA A 81 16.71 -5.27 -7.23
C ALA A 81 16.66 -6.39 -6.18
N LYS A 82 17.70 -6.48 -5.32
CA LYS A 82 17.73 -7.47 -4.24
C LYS A 82 16.63 -7.25 -3.20
N LYS A 83 16.31 -5.98 -2.88
CA LYS A 83 15.23 -5.67 -1.96
C LYS A 83 13.86 -5.96 -2.58
N ALA A 84 13.65 -5.64 -3.85
CA ALA A 84 12.40 -5.96 -4.55
C ALA A 84 12.14 -7.47 -4.53
N GLU A 85 13.11 -8.29 -4.92
CA GLU A 85 13.00 -9.75 -4.87
C GLU A 85 12.64 -10.28 -3.46
N LYS A 86 13.24 -9.70 -2.41
CA LYS A 86 12.92 -10.07 -1.02
C LYS A 86 11.50 -9.69 -0.65
N LEU A 87 11.08 -8.47 -1.00
CA LEU A 87 9.73 -7.97 -0.72
C LEU A 87 8.66 -8.76 -1.47
N GLU A 88 8.89 -9.12 -2.73
CA GLU A 88 7.98 -9.97 -3.52
C GLU A 88 7.73 -11.33 -2.84
N LYS A 89 8.77 -11.95 -2.28
CA LYS A 89 8.62 -13.19 -1.50
C LYS A 89 7.80 -12.98 -0.23
N ILE A 90 7.97 -11.84 0.44
CA ILE A 90 7.25 -11.50 1.66
C ILE A 90 5.77 -11.26 1.35
N VAL A 91 5.45 -10.42 0.36
CA VAL A 91 4.05 -10.15 -0.01
C VAL A 91 3.34 -11.38 -0.53
N LEU A 92 4.02 -12.25 -1.28
CA LEU A 92 3.48 -13.54 -1.71
C LEU A 92 3.14 -14.43 -0.51
N GLY A 93 4.05 -14.53 0.46
CA GLY A 93 3.83 -15.30 1.70
C GLY A 93 2.66 -14.76 2.51
N ALA A 94 2.61 -13.44 2.68
CA ALA A 94 1.55 -12.76 3.41
C ALA A 94 0.18 -12.90 2.71
N ALA A 95 0.12 -12.73 1.39
CA ALA A 95 -1.10 -12.89 0.61
C ALA A 95 -1.67 -14.32 0.71
N LYS A 96 -0.80 -15.34 0.66
CA LYS A 96 -1.21 -16.74 0.86
C LYS A 96 -1.76 -16.98 2.26
N GLN A 97 -1.08 -16.48 3.30
CA GLN A 97 -1.50 -16.66 4.68
C GLN A 97 -2.82 -15.95 4.97
N SER A 98 -3.01 -14.75 4.47
CA SER A 98 -4.23 -13.95 4.64
C SER A 98 -5.35 -14.31 3.65
N LYS A 99 -5.15 -15.33 2.82
CA LYS A 99 -6.13 -15.87 1.83
C LYS A 99 -6.57 -14.81 0.81
N ARG A 100 -5.70 -13.88 0.49
CA ARG A 100 -5.97 -12.84 -0.51
C ARG A 100 -6.13 -13.42 -1.90
N ASN A 101 -6.90 -12.74 -2.74
CA ASN A 101 -7.14 -13.10 -4.12
C ASN A 101 -6.04 -12.59 -5.06
N ARG A 102 -5.27 -11.58 -4.61
CA ARG A 102 -4.19 -10.97 -5.36
C ARG A 102 -2.93 -10.84 -4.52
N VAL A 103 -1.79 -10.91 -5.17
CA VAL A 103 -0.50 -10.57 -4.55
C VAL A 103 -0.23 -9.10 -4.84
N PRO A 104 0.08 -8.27 -3.84
CA PRO A 104 0.41 -6.86 -4.05
C PRO A 104 1.60 -6.67 -5.01
N GLU A 105 1.50 -5.67 -5.86
CA GLU A 105 2.65 -5.20 -6.65
C GLU A 105 3.72 -4.60 -5.72
N VAL A 106 4.98 -4.92 -5.95
CA VAL A 106 6.12 -4.28 -5.28
C VAL A 106 6.85 -3.41 -6.27
N ARG A 107 7.00 -2.12 -5.95
CA ARG A 107 7.75 -1.18 -6.79
C ARG A 107 8.67 -0.29 -5.96
N LEU A 108 9.96 -0.33 -6.28
CA LEU A 108 10.97 0.50 -5.66
C LEU A 108 11.51 1.49 -6.69
N PHE A 109 11.41 2.77 -6.37
CA PHE A 109 11.86 3.84 -7.26
C PHE A 109 13.32 4.21 -6.96
N GLU A 110 14.16 4.28 -7.97
CA GLU A 110 15.54 4.74 -7.81
C GLU A 110 15.61 6.27 -7.70
N LYS A 111 14.72 6.96 -8.40
CA LYS A 111 14.62 8.42 -8.39
C LYS A 111 13.26 8.88 -7.89
N LYS A 112 13.25 9.94 -7.11
CA LYS A 112 12.01 10.55 -6.62
C LYS A 112 11.11 11.05 -7.74
N ILE A 113 11.68 11.58 -8.82
CA ILE A 113 10.89 12.06 -9.95
C ILE A 113 10.05 10.95 -10.58
N ASP A 114 10.61 9.75 -10.72
CA ASP A 114 9.89 8.61 -11.29
C ASP A 114 8.68 8.19 -10.42
N PHE A 115 8.77 8.41 -9.11
CA PHE A 115 7.65 8.22 -8.19
C PHE A 115 6.59 9.32 -8.37
N LEU A 116 7.02 10.60 -8.44
CA LEU A 116 6.11 11.73 -8.60
C LEU A 116 5.32 11.64 -9.92
N ASP A 117 5.95 11.24 -11.02
CA ASP A 117 5.31 11.06 -12.32
C ASP A 117 4.16 10.03 -12.29
N CYS A 118 4.17 9.13 -11.32
CA CYS A 118 3.12 8.12 -11.16
C CYS A 118 1.88 8.62 -10.40
N LEU A 119 1.90 9.81 -9.78
CA LEU A 119 0.79 10.26 -8.93
C LEU A 119 -0.50 10.48 -9.73
N SER A 120 -0.39 10.91 -10.98
CA SER A 120 -1.55 11.17 -11.86
C SER A 120 -2.41 9.93 -12.16
N GLN A 121 -1.93 8.73 -11.87
CA GLN A 121 -2.69 7.49 -12.08
C GLN A 121 -3.67 7.17 -10.94
N PHE A 122 -3.69 7.95 -9.87
CA PHE A 122 -4.56 7.73 -8.71
C PHE A 122 -5.72 8.71 -8.69
N ASP A 123 -6.89 8.21 -8.29
CA ASP A 123 -8.08 9.06 -8.08
C ASP A 123 -7.92 9.94 -6.82
N ARG A 124 -7.10 9.50 -5.88
CA ARG A 124 -6.78 10.22 -4.66
C ARG A 124 -5.36 9.94 -4.17
N VAL A 125 -4.64 11.00 -3.82
CA VAL A 125 -3.34 10.90 -3.15
C VAL A 125 -3.49 11.51 -1.76
N ILE A 126 -3.11 10.76 -0.73
CA ILE A 126 -3.15 11.21 0.67
C ILE A 126 -1.74 11.11 1.24
N VAL A 127 -1.26 12.21 1.77
CA VAL A 127 0.03 12.29 2.48
C VAL A 127 -0.25 12.24 3.98
N ALA A 128 0.30 11.24 4.66
CA ALA A 128 0.26 11.19 6.12
C ALA A 128 1.20 12.26 6.68
N TYR A 129 0.62 13.34 7.21
CA TYR A 129 1.36 14.49 7.70
C TYR A 129 0.92 14.85 9.11
N GLU A 130 1.89 14.81 10.04
CA GLU A 130 1.60 14.95 11.47
C GLU A 130 1.06 16.33 11.84
N GLU A 131 1.54 17.41 11.20
CA GLU A 131 1.10 18.76 11.53
C GLU A 131 -0.37 19.01 11.22
N SER A 132 -0.91 18.38 10.18
CA SER A 132 -2.35 18.42 9.87
C SER A 132 -3.22 17.89 11.01
N ALA A 133 -2.71 16.93 11.79
CA ALA A 133 -3.42 16.42 12.97
C ALA A 133 -3.49 17.43 14.12
N LYS A 134 -2.53 18.34 14.20
CA LYS A 134 -2.49 19.40 15.23
C LYS A 134 -3.49 20.51 14.94
N GLU A 135 -3.82 20.73 13.67
CA GLU A 135 -4.79 21.74 13.23
C GLU A 135 -6.26 21.27 13.30
N GLY A 136 -6.51 20.08 13.82
CA GLY A 136 -7.86 19.56 14.05
C GLY A 136 -8.50 18.88 12.83
N GLU A 137 -7.76 18.66 11.76
CA GLU A 137 -8.24 17.99 10.52
C GLU A 137 -8.24 16.45 10.59
N SER A 138 -8.80 15.88 11.65
CA SER A 138 -9.00 14.43 11.73
C SER A 138 -10.05 13.91 10.73
N ALA A 139 -10.82 14.79 10.12
CA ALA A 139 -11.87 14.44 9.16
C ALA A 139 -11.36 14.26 7.72
N ALA A 140 -10.19 14.81 7.37
CA ALA A 140 -9.69 14.78 5.99
C ALA A 140 -9.51 13.35 5.46
N LEU A 141 -8.93 12.44 6.26
CA LEU A 141 -8.78 11.04 5.89
C LEU A 141 -10.15 10.37 5.65
N VAL A 142 -11.08 10.53 6.58
CA VAL A 142 -12.42 9.92 6.50
C VAL A 142 -13.13 10.42 5.25
N LYS A 143 -13.19 11.74 5.04
CA LYS A 143 -13.80 12.34 3.87
C LYS A 143 -13.17 11.86 2.57
N ALA A 144 -11.82 11.89 2.48
CA ALA A 144 -11.09 11.48 1.29
C ALA A 144 -11.36 10.01 0.89
N VAL A 145 -11.59 9.13 1.87
CA VAL A 145 -11.88 7.70 1.63
C VAL A 145 -13.35 7.48 1.30
N THR A 146 -14.28 8.10 2.05
CA THR A 146 -15.73 7.86 1.89
C THR A 146 -16.31 8.44 0.61
N GLU A 147 -15.68 9.44 0.01
CA GLU A 147 -16.07 10.00 -1.29
C GLU A 147 -15.69 9.12 -2.49
N LEU A 148 -14.81 8.12 -2.29
CA LEU A 148 -14.34 7.26 -3.36
C LEU A 148 -15.35 6.14 -3.68
N LYS A 149 -15.43 5.80 -4.96
CA LYS A 149 -16.27 4.69 -5.43
C LYS A 149 -15.49 3.39 -5.35
N LYS A 150 -16.21 2.28 -5.25
CA LYS A 150 -15.61 0.95 -5.35
C LYS A 150 -14.77 0.84 -6.63
N GLY A 151 -13.56 0.32 -6.51
CA GLY A 151 -12.59 0.19 -7.59
C GLY A 151 -11.69 1.41 -7.78
N SER A 152 -11.93 2.53 -7.07
CA SER A 152 -11.03 3.69 -7.13
C SER A 152 -9.63 3.35 -6.61
N ARG A 153 -8.64 4.04 -7.17
CA ARG A 153 -7.22 3.90 -6.83
C ARG A 153 -6.82 5.02 -5.87
N ILE A 154 -6.36 4.64 -4.70
CA ILE A 154 -5.87 5.57 -3.67
C ILE A 154 -4.41 5.30 -3.35
N LEU A 155 -3.61 6.36 -3.26
CA LEU A 155 -2.23 6.32 -2.84
C LEU A 155 -2.08 6.96 -1.46
N PHE A 156 -1.53 6.23 -0.52
CA PHE A 156 -1.04 6.79 0.74
C PHE A 156 0.47 6.97 0.69
N VAL A 157 0.93 8.17 1.01
CA VAL A 157 2.36 8.53 1.05
C VAL A 157 2.79 8.73 2.50
N PHE A 158 3.84 8.02 2.89
CA PHE A 158 4.44 8.07 4.23
C PHE A 158 5.90 8.46 4.13
N GLY A 159 6.35 9.36 4.99
CA GLY A 159 7.77 9.70 5.12
C GLY A 159 8.59 8.57 5.77
N PRO A 160 9.92 8.62 5.63
CA PRO A 160 10.84 7.82 6.44
C PRO A 160 10.82 8.29 7.90
N GLU A 161 11.74 7.83 8.74
CA GLU A 161 11.81 8.20 10.17
C GLU A 161 11.94 9.71 10.41
N GLY A 162 12.53 10.45 9.48
CA GLY A 162 12.64 11.90 9.53
C GLY A 162 11.41 12.66 9.01
N GLY A 163 10.41 11.94 8.49
CA GLY A 163 9.29 12.55 7.80
C GLY A 163 9.60 12.94 6.34
N LEU A 164 8.72 13.69 5.73
CA LEU A 164 8.91 14.34 4.43
C LEU A 164 9.43 15.75 4.63
N SER A 165 10.29 16.24 3.74
CA SER A 165 10.76 17.63 3.78
C SER A 165 9.65 18.62 3.44
N PRO A 166 9.72 19.88 3.89
CA PRO A 166 8.75 20.90 3.49
C PRO A 166 8.64 21.06 1.97
N ALA A 167 9.74 20.90 1.25
CA ALA A 167 9.75 20.95 -0.21
C ALA A 167 9.01 19.76 -0.84
N GLU A 168 9.13 18.58 -0.28
CA GLU A 168 8.37 17.40 -0.71
C GLU A 168 6.88 17.57 -0.44
N ILE A 169 6.52 18.10 0.72
CA ILE A 169 5.12 18.38 1.07
C ILE A 169 4.53 19.39 0.08
N ALA A 170 5.20 20.53 -0.16
CA ALA A 170 4.73 21.53 -1.11
C ALA A 170 4.55 20.96 -2.52
N THR A 171 5.52 20.16 -3.00
CA THR A 171 5.42 19.51 -4.31
C THR A 171 4.22 18.57 -4.40
N LEU A 172 3.99 17.76 -3.37
CA LEU A 172 2.86 16.83 -3.34
C LEU A 172 1.51 17.57 -3.29
N GLU A 173 1.41 18.67 -2.54
CA GLU A 173 0.21 19.53 -2.51
C GLU A 173 -0.05 20.18 -3.87
N GLU A 174 0.97 20.73 -4.53
CA GLU A 174 0.87 21.30 -5.89
C GLU A 174 0.39 20.26 -6.91
N MET A 175 0.72 18.99 -6.70
CA MET A 175 0.24 17.86 -7.51
C MET A 175 -1.16 17.35 -7.08
N GLY A 176 -1.84 18.04 -6.15
CA GLY A 176 -3.21 17.74 -5.73
C GLY A 176 -3.32 16.70 -4.61
N ALA A 177 -2.24 16.40 -3.89
CA ALA A 177 -2.31 15.52 -2.74
C ALA A 177 -3.01 16.19 -1.56
N ILE A 178 -3.74 15.41 -0.78
CA ILE A 178 -4.41 15.83 0.45
C ILE A 178 -3.51 15.50 1.63
N LEU A 179 -3.19 16.49 2.44
CA LEU A 179 -2.51 16.25 3.72
C LEU A 179 -3.53 15.78 4.76
N ALA A 180 -3.26 14.65 5.39
CA ALA A 180 -4.14 14.09 6.40
C ALA A 180 -3.39 13.65 7.65
N GLY A 181 -3.89 14.08 8.82
CA GLY A 181 -3.45 13.55 10.10
C GLY A 181 -4.02 12.16 10.37
N LEU A 182 -3.22 11.33 11.03
CA LEU A 182 -3.62 9.98 11.46
C LEU A 182 -3.99 9.95 12.96
N GLY A 183 -4.71 10.98 13.42
CA GLY A 183 -5.08 11.13 14.82
C GLY A 183 -4.02 11.86 15.66
N PRO A 184 -4.24 12.02 16.98
CA PRO A 184 -3.46 12.94 17.83
C PRO A 184 -2.11 12.39 18.31
N ARG A 185 -1.76 11.17 17.93
CA ARG A 185 -0.51 10.50 18.35
C ARG A 185 0.48 10.43 17.20
N ILE A 186 1.76 10.64 17.51
CA ILE A 186 2.83 10.39 16.55
C ILE A 186 2.96 8.89 16.34
N LEU A 187 2.76 8.45 15.10
CA LEU A 187 2.93 7.06 14.71
C LEU A 187 4.33 6.84 14.12
N ARG A 188 4.93 5.71 14.42
CA ARG A 188 6.17 5.31 13.77
C ARG A 188 5.95 5.01 12.28
N THR A 189 7.00 5.12 11.49
CA THR A 189 7.00 4.86 10.04
C THR A 189 6.35 3.52 9.67
N GLU A 190 6.60 2.48 10.47
CA GLU A 190 6.02 1.17 10.28
C GLU A 190 4.57 1.05 10.76
N THR A 191 4.11 1.94 11.64
CA THR A 191 2.75 1.88 12.21
C THR A 191 1.74 2.68 11.39
N ALA A 192 2.15 3.83 10.86
CA ALA A 192 1.28 4.74 10.13
C ALA A 192 0.55 4.08 8.93
N PRO A 193 1.22 3.27 8.08
CA PRO A 193 0.56 2.57 6.99
C PRO A 193 -0.50 1.57 7.46
N LEU A 194 -0.25 0.88 8.58
CA LEU A 194 -1.20 -0.08 9.13
C LEU A 194 -2.45 0.63 9.64
N TYR A 195 -2.27 1.75 10.34
CA TYR A 195 -3.38 2.57 10.83
C TYR A 195 -4.25 3.08 9.67
N ALA A 196 -3.62 3.60 8.60
CA ALA A 196 -4.35 4.10 7.43
C ALA A 196 -5.16 2.99 6.75
N LEU A 197 -4.56 1.81 6.52
CA LEU A 197 -5.27 0.67 5.94
C LEU A 197 -6.38 0.14 6.82
N SER A 198 -6.17 0.08 8.14
CA SER A 198 -7.23 -0.31 9.08
C SER A 198 -8.40 0.67 9.04
N ALA A 199 -8.12 1.98 8.91
CA ALA A 199 -9.17 2.99 8.76
C ALA A 199 -9.93 2.80 7.43
N VAL A 200 -9.24 2.53 6.32
CA VAL A 200 -9.89 2.22 5.04
C VAL A 200 -10.78 1.00 5.17
N SER A 201 -10.29 -0.10 5.76
CA SER A 201 -11.08 -1.32 5.96
C SER A 201 -12.34 -1.04 6.78
N VAL A 202 -12.21 -0.35 7.93
CA VAL A 202 -13.38 0.02 8.75
C VAL A 202 -14.41 0.82 7.96
N LEU A 203 -13.96 1.83 7.22
CA LEU A 203 -14.85 2.74 6.48
C LEU A 203 -15.51 2.09 5.26
N THR A 204 -14.86 1.08 4.65
CA THR A 204 -15.31 0.50 3.38
C THR A 204 -15.83 -0.93 3.48
N GLU A 205 -15.63 -1.62 4.59
CA GLU A 205 -16.05 -3.00 4.78
C GLU A 205 -16.96 -3.18 6.00
N LEU A 206 -16.73 -2.42 7.10
CA LEU A 206 -17.43 -2.67 8.37
C LEU A 206 -18.54 -1.66 8.67
N LEU A 207 -18.53 -0.48 8.07
CA LEU A 207 -19.54 0.57 8.28
C LEU A 207 -20.51 0.72 7.11
N GLN A 208 -20.57 -0.26 6.18
CA GLN A 208 -21.53 -0.28 5.07
C GLN A 208 -22.85 -0.93 5.45
#